data_b3eae0ec45fc71cecb090a0875efeb98
#
_entry.id   b3eae0ec45fc71cecb090a0875efeb98
#
_cell.length_a   1.000
_cell.length_b   1.000
_cell.length_c   1.000
_cell.angle_alpha   90.00
_cell.angle_beta   90.00
_cell.angle_gamma   90.00
#
_symmetry.space_group_name_H-M   'P 1'
#
loop_
_entity.id
_entity.type
_entity.pdbx_description
1 polymer ?
#
loop_
_entity_poly.entity_id
_entity_poly.type
_entity_poly.pdbx_seq_one_letter_code
_entity_poly.pdbx_strand_id
1 'polypeptide(L)'
;MDTSFFKSKEFRSLLNRYEQMQEYGINSYFSSDDLLEIASYYLYKNRNLDAENVISYARKLYPGDPQITEAEIRTLLSKGEVQEARRKLNGISVMDTPELQLLKTEVDMADGGDSSIKRLNAIMEETNMRDDLALNTLDVMIKGGFIAEALTWIEKGLRRYPSEVPLLEAKADCLVEQRRMQEALELYNSLLDNNPYNYFYWEQLGYIYYVTGRWGKALECFDYELTTNSEAEYAKMMQAYCHYYLKDYEKAYDAFCELTVMYPGNVVSTFFAALSLCGQKRYAEALRYFEDLQLSGELTSAETLIVDINRTLIFDAAGNEDGAKMMMEKLLSFDIPDINMLALHGAGFLEIHDKESLLLRHMEVIEREPRNRDEILLEFALYIYSYGHISLAVTVLMHTREKMFDSADVDSYLAYMLCHSGRKDEALPYIKNAIDGKSNILFDLFGAKYDTSVTAEDFFERLN
;
A
#
# COMPACT_ATOMS: atom_id res chain seq x y z
N MET A 1 -14.43 7.96 -8.87
CA MET A 1 -15.87 7.58 -8.91
C MET A 1 -16.63 8.50 -7.96
N ASP A 2 -17.70 9.17 -8.40
CA ASP A 2 -18.47 10.03 -7.50
C ASP A 2 -19.25 9.17 -6.48
N THR A 3 -18.69 9.04 -5.29
CA THR A 3 -19.25 8.24 -4.19
C THR A 3 -20.45 8.91 -3.51
N SER A 4 -20.79 10.15 -3.89
CA SER A 4 -21.96 10.86 -3.37
C SER A 4 -23.26 10.13 -3.74
N PHE A 5 -23.24 9.43 -4.88
CA PHE A 5 -24.35 8.59 -5.33
C PHE A 5 -24.69 7.48 -4.33
N PHE A 6 -23.70 6.80 -3.76
CA PHE A 6 -23.92 5.72 -2.77
C PHE A 6 -24.56 6.21 -1.46
N LYS A 7 -24.54 7.53 -1.20
CA LYS A 7 -25.21 8.16 -0.05
C LYS A 7 -26.64 8.59 -0.37
N SER A 8 -27.07 8.54 -1.64
CA SER A 8 -28.41 8.94 -2.07
C SER A 8 -29.50 8.05 -1.45
N LYS A 9 -30.69 8.61 -1.29
CA LYS A 9 -31.85 7.82 -0.81
C LYS A 9 -32.26 6.74 -1.81
N GLU A 10 -32.06 7.02 -3.09
CA GLU A 10 -32.35 6.11 -4.20
C GLU A 10 -31.45 4.87 -4.13
N PHE A 11 -30.15 5.08 -4.04
CA PHE A 11 -29.20 3.97 -3.93
C PHE A 11 -29.39 3.16 -2.63
N ARG A 12 -29.60 3.81 -1.48
CA ARG A 12 -29.87 3.10 -0.22
C ARG A 12 -31.14 2.25 -0.29
N SER A 13 -32.18 2.75 -0.96
CA SER A 13 -33.42 1.98 -1.19
C SER A 13 -33.15 0.80 -2.13
N LEU A 14 -32.35 0.97 -3.15
CA LEU A 14 -31.92 -0.07 -4.08
C LEU A 14 -31.14 -1.17 -3.35
N LEU A 15 -30.13 -0.80 -2.59
CA LEU A 15 -29.29 -1.71 -1.81
C LEU A 15 -30.14 -2.50 -0.80
N ASN A 16 -30.98 -1.82 -0.02
CA ASN A 16 -31.85 -2.47 0.96
C ASN A 16 -32.78 -3.49 0.31
N ARG A 17 -33.35 -3.19 -0.87
CA ARG A 17 -34.19 -4.16 -1.62
C ARG A 17 -33.37 -5.39 -2.02
N TYR A 18 -32.11 -5.21 -2.42
CA TYR A 18 -31.23 -6.31 -2.78
C TYR A 18 -30.88 -7.17 -1.55
N GLU A 19 -30.50 -6.55 -0.45
CA GLU A 19 -30.19 -7.25 0.80
C GLU A 19 -31.42 -8.01 1.35
N GLN A 20 -32.59 -7.41 1.33
CA GLN A 20 -33.83 -8.08 1.71
C GLN A 20 -34.19 -9.27 0.80
N MET A 21 -33.87 -9.17 -0.50
CA MET A 21 -34.03 -10.30 -1.42
C MET A 21 -33.08 -11.46 -1.01
N GLN A 22 -31.85 -11.15 -0.67
CA GLN A 22 -30.86 -12.16 -0.26
C GLN A 22 -31.24 -12.81 1.08
N GLU A 23 -31.66 -12.01 2.06
CA GLU A 23 -31.94 -12.48 3.42
C GLU A 23 -33.28 -13.21 3.54
N TYR A 24 -34.34 -12.69 2.90
CA TYR A 24 -35.71 -13.17 3.09
C TYR A 24 -36.30 -13.85 1.84
N GLY A 25 -35.55 -13.94 0.74
CA GLY A 25 -36.04 -14.54 -0.50
C GLY A 25 -37.18 -13.75 -1.18
N ILE A 26 -37.30 -12.45 -0.91
CA ILE A 26 -38.32 -11.58 -1.49
C ILE A 26 -38.00 -11.30 -2.94
N ASN A 27 -38.81 -11.75 -3.88
CA ASN A 27 -38.63 -11.47 -5.30
C ASN A 27 -38.70 -9.97 -5.59
N SER A 28 -37.59 -9.41 -6.05
CA SER A 28 -37.44 -8.02 -6.48
C SER A 28 -36.85 -7.97 -7.88
N TYR A 29 -37.29 -7.02 -8.68
CA TYR A 29 -36.73 -6.78 -10.00
C TYR A 29 -35.57 -5.78 -9.88
N PHE A 30 -34.48 -6.08 -10.57
CA PHE A 30 -33.30 -5.22 -10.71
C PHE A 30 -32.88 -5.18 -12.19
N SER A 31 -32.57 -4.00 -12.71
CA SER A 31 -31.93 -3.87 -14.02
C SER A 31 -30.47 -4.33 -13.97
N SER A 32 -29.85 -4.49 -15.13
CA SER A 32 -28.38 -4.74 -15.18
C SER A 32 -27.60 -3.62 -14.53
N ASP A 33 -27.98 -2.36 -14.79
CA ASP A 33 -27.35 -1.19 -14.21
C ASP A 33 -27.48 -1.15 -12.68
N ASP A 34 -28.69 -1.43 -12.14
CA ASP A 34 -28.92 -1.54 -10.68
C ASP A 34 -27.94 -2.53 -10.03
N LEU A 35 -27.74 -3.69 -10.65
CA LEU A 35 -26.88 -4.73 -10.11
C LEU A 35 -25.40 -4.36 -10.22
N LEU A 36 -24.99 -3.69 -11.30
CA LEU A 36 -23.62 -3.18 -11.45
C LEU A 36 -23.30 -2.07 -10.45
N GLU A 37 -24.29 -1.19 -10.16
CA GLU A 37 -24.15 -0.18 -9.11
C GLU A 37 -23.98 -0.81 -7.71
N ILE A 38 -24.77 -1.84 -7.39
CA ILE A 38 -24.65 -2.59 -6.13
C ILE A 38 -23.29 -3.30 -6.06
N ALA A 39 -22.85 -3.94 -7.14
CA ALA A 39 -21.53 -4.59 -7.18
C ALA A 39 -20.40 -3.57 -6.98
N SER A 40 -20.48 -2.42 -7.64
CA SER A 40 -19.53 -1.33 -7.48
C SER A 40 -19.47 -0.79 -6.04
N TYR A 41 -20.63 -0.70 -5.38
CA TYR A 41 -20.70 -0.35 -3.97
C TYR A 41 -20.00 -1.36 -3.06
N TYR A 42 -20.22 -2.65 -3.29
CA TYR A 42 -19.54 -3.68 -2.49
C TYR A 42 -18.02 -3.71 -2.74
N LEU A 43 -17.57 -3.51 -3.97
CA LEU A 43 -16.14 -3.34 -4.29
C LEU A 43 -15.55 -2.11 -3.57
N TYR A 44 -16.28 -1.00 -3.62
CA TYR A 44 -15.91 0.21 -2.89
C TYR A 44 -15.78 0.00 -1.36
N LYS A 45 -16.62 -0.90 -0.80
CA LYS A 45 -16.57 -1.30 0.61
C LYS A 45 -15.59 -2.46 0.89
N ASN A 46 -14.73 -2.84 -0.06
CA ASN A 46 -13.85 -4.02 0.02
C ASN A 46 -14.57 -5.36 0.32
N ARG A 47 -15.90 -5.39 0.09
CA ARG A 47 -16.74 -6.59 0.24
C ARG A 47 -16.73 -7.40 -1.05
N ASN A 48 -15.57 -7.93 -1.43
CA ASN A 48 -15.34 -8.57 -2.73
C ASN A 48 -16.26 -9.79 -2.96
N LEU A 49 -16.49 -10.61 -1.94
CA LEU A 49 -17.40 -11.77 -2.05
C LEU A 49 -18.85 -11.36 -2.35
N ASP A 50 -19.31 -10.26 -1.75
CA ASP A 50 -20.66 -9.76 -2.01
C ASP A 50 -20.76 -9.18 -3.41
N ALA A 51 -19.77 -8.46 -3.88
CA ALA A 51 -19.70 -7.97 -5.25
C ALA A 51 -19.77 -9.13 -6.26
N GLU A 52 -19.04 -10.21 -6.02
CA GLU A 52 -19.08 -11.41 -6.85
C GLU A 52 -20.45 -12.09 -6.87
N ASN A 53 -21.09 -12.17 -5.71
CA ASN A 53 -22.43 -12.72 -5.60
C ASN A 53 -23.42 -11.90 -6.43
N VAL A 54 -23.32 -10.56 -6.39
CA VAL A 54 -24.14 -9.66 -7.21
C VAL A 54 -23.88 -9.89 -8.70
N ILE A 55 -22.60 -9.90 -9.12
CA ILE A 55 -22.22 -10.11 -10.54
C ILE A 55 -22.68 -11.49 -11.03
N SER A 56 -22.53 -12.53 -10.21
CA SER A 56 -22.99 -13.87 -10.52
C SER A 56 -24.51 -13.93 -10.67
N TYR A 57 -25.23 -13.21 -9.82
CA TYR A 57 -26.69 -13.07 -9.92
C TYR A 57 -27.10 -12.29 -11.16
N ALA A 58 -26.44 -11.15 -11.44
CA ALA A 58 -26.68 -10.35 -12.64
C ALA A 58 -26.49 -11.18 -13.92
N ARG A 59 -25.43 -11.99 -13.98
CA ARG A 59 -25.17 -12.87 -15.13
C ARG A 59 -26.29 -13.91 -15.37
N LYS A 60 -26.89 -14.44 -14.30
CA LYS A 60 -28.02 -15.39 -14.43
C LYS A 60 -29.23 -14.71 -15.02
N LEU A 61 -29.49 -13.44 -14.67
CA LEU A 61 -30.63 -12.68 -15.16
C LEU A 61 -30.42 -12.13 -16.57
N TYR A 62 -29.18 -11.70 -16.87
CA TYR A 62 -28.79 -11.02 -18.12
C TYR A 62 -27.60 -11.74 -18.80
N PRO A 63 -27.78 -13.00 -19.25
CA PRO A 63 -26.72 -13.78 -19.86
C PRO A 63 -26.39 -13.20 -21.25
N GLY A 64 -25.35 -12.45 -21.37
CA GLY A 64 -24.90 -11.82 -22.62
C GLY A 64 -24.85 -10.30 -22.57
N ASP A 65 -25.14 -9.71 -21.41
CA ASP A 65 -24.92 -8.28 -21.18
C ASP A 65 -23.41 -8.01 -21.19
N PRO A 66 -22.90 -7.12 -22.07
CA PRO A 66 -21.48 -6.83 -22.17
C PRO A 66 -20.91 -6.18 -20.91
N GLN A 67 -21.65 -5.31 -20.24
CA GLN A 67 -21.20 -4.61 -19.03
C GLN A 67 -21.02 -5.56 -17.85
N ILE A 68 -21.94 -6.53 -17.70
CA ILE A 68 -21.82 -7.59 -16.69
C ILE A 68 -20.60 -8.47 -16.98
N THR A 69 -20.36 -8.80 -18.25
CA THR A 69 -19.18 -9.58 -18.66
C THR A 69 -17.89 -8.82 -18.39
N GLU A 70 -17.87 -7.51 -18.62
CA GLU A 70 -16.75 -6.64 -18.28
C GLU A 70 -16.47 -6.62 -16.76
N ALA A 71 -17.51 -6.41 -15.95
CA ALA A 71 -17.41 -6.42 -14.49
C ALA A 71 -16.86 -7.76 -13.96
N GLU A 72 -17.32 -8.87 -14.56
CA GLU A 72 -16.83 -10.21 -14.23
C GLU A 72 -15.34 -10.40 -14.58
N ILE A 73 -14.89 -9.92 -15.75
CA ILE A 73 -13.49 -9.96 -16.16
C ILE A 73 -12.61 -9.14 -15.20
N ARG A 74 -13.03 -7.92 -14.86
CA ARG A 74 -12.30 -7.08 -13.89
C ARG A 74 -12.23 -7.72 -12.51
N THR A 75 -13.29 -8.38 -12.06
CA THR A 75 -13.27 -9.14 -10.80
C THR A 75 -12.30 -10.32 -10.83
N LEU A 76 -12.21 -11.04 -11.95
CA LEU A 76 -11.22 -12.10 -12.12
C LEU A 76 -9.78 -11.56 -12.12
N LEU A 77 -9.56 -10.41 -12.77
CA LEU A 77 -8.24 -9.75 -12.76
C LEU A 77 -7.82 -9.34 -11.35
N SER A 78 -8.74 -8.80 -10.54
CA SER A 78 -8.44 -8.41 -9.16
C SER A 78 -8.07 -9.61 -8.26
N LYS A 79 -8.52 -10.81 -8.62
CA LYS A 79 -8.14 -12.07 -7.95
C LYS A 79 -6.87 -12.69 -8.47
N GLY A 80 -6.27 -12.16 -9.54
CA GLY A 80 -5.16 -12.77 -10.24
C GLY A 80 -5.54 -13.97 -11.12
N GLU A 81 -6.85 -14.21 -11.36
CA GLU A 81 -7.35 -15.30 -12.21
C GLU A 81 -7.28 -14.94 -13.70
N VAL A 82 -6.08 -14.55 -14.16
CA VAL A 82 -5.82 -13.97 -15.50
C VAL A 82 -6.26 -14.88 -16.63
N GLN A 83 -6.03 -16.19 -16.51
CA GLN A 83 -6.38 -17.15 -17.56
C GLN A 83 -7.89 -17.31 -17.74
N GLU A 84 -8.66 -17.22 -16.66
CA GLU A 84 -10.12 -17.25 -16.73
C GLU A 84 -10.67 -15.94 -17.32
N ALA A 85 -10.12 -14.79 -16.88
CA ALA A 85 -10.43 -13.48 -17.45
C ALA A 85 -10.20 -13.47 -18.97
N ARG A 86 -9.09 -14.03 -19.46
CA ARG A 86 -8.76 -14.16 -20.88
C ARG A 86 -9.75 -15.06 -21.62
N ARG A 87 -10.16 -16.18 -21.04
CA ARG A 87 -11.16 -17.07 -21.65
C ARG A 87 -12.50 -16.35 -21.84
N LYS A 88 -12.95 -15.61 -20.84
CA LYS A 88 -14.20 -14.84 -20.92
C LYS A 88 -14.10 -13.70 -21.93
N LEU A 89 -13.00 -12.98 -21.96
CA LEU A 89 -12.73 -11.93 -22.94
C LEU A 89 -12.81 -12.45 -24.38
N ASN A 90 -12.22 -13.61 -24.67
CA ASN A 90 -12.26 -14.26 -25.98
C ASN A 90 -13.69 -14.72 -26.39
N GLY A 91 -14.58 -14.89 -25.41
CA GLY A 91 -15.98 -15.21 -25.67
C GLY A 91 -16.86 -14.02 -26.03
N ILE A 92 -16.34 -12.80 -25.97
CA ILE A 92 -17.08 -11.57 -26.34
C ILE A 92 -17.11 -11.43 -27.87
N SER A 93 -18.28 -11.61 -28.47
CA SER A 93 -18.51 -11.46 -29.91
C SER A 93 -19.10 -10.09 -30.27
N VAL A 94 -18.58 -9.01 -29.71
CA VAL A 94 -19.07 -7.64 -29.96
C VAL A 94 -18.07 -6.87 -30.84
N MET A 95 -18.54 -5.78 -31.48
CA MET A 95 -17.66 -4.85 -32.21
C MET A 95 -16.49 -4.42 -31.32
N ASP A 96 -15.33 -4.26 -31.93
CA ASP A 96 -14.11 -3.82 -31.23
C ASP A 96 -14.22 -2.33 -30.86
N THR A 97 -14.81 -2.07 -29.69
CA THR A 97 -14.97 -0.70 -29.15
C THR A 97 -13.73 -0.30 -28.35
N PRO A 98 -13.47 1.01 -28.17
CA PRO A 98 -12.35 1.47 -27.36
C PRO A 98 -12.39 0.94 -25.92
N GLU A 99 -13.58 0.77 -25.31
CA GLU A 99 -13.74 0.20 -23.97
C GLU A 99 -13.30 -1.27 -23.96
N LEU A 100 -13.68 -2.05 -24.99
CA LEU A 100 -13.23 -3.44 -25.12
C LEU A 100 -11.74 -3.52 -25.38
N GLN A 101 -11.15 -2.58 -26.12
CA GLN A 101 -9.71 -2.49 -26.32
C GLN A 101 -8.98 -2.17 -25.00
N LEU A 102 -9.54 -1.31 -24.17
CA LEU A 102 -9.01 -1.05 -22.84
C LEU A 102 -9.03 -2.31 -21.98
N LEU A 103 -10.16 -3.03 -21.93
CA LEU A 103 -10.30 -4.28 -21.19
C LEU A 103 -9.33 -5.37 -21.68
N LYS A 104 -9.15 -5.51 -23.01
CA LYS A 104 -8.15 -6.40 -23.60
C LYS A 104 -6.73 -6.04 -23.14
N THR A 105 -6.46 -4.73 -23.05
CA THR A 105 -5.14 -4.25 -22.63
C THR A 105 -4.90 -4.55 -21.15
N GLU A 106 -5.90 -4.38 -20.28
CA GLU A 106 -5.82 -4.76 -18.85
C GLU A 106 -5.50 -6.26 -18.67
N VAL A 107 -6.21 -7.13 -19.42
CA VAL A 107 -5.95 -8.58 -19.38
C VAL A 107 -4.55 -8.93 -19.90
N ASP A 108 -4.10 -8.27 -20.98
CA ASP A 108 -2.76 -8.50 -21.54
C ASP A 108 -1.65 -8.03 -20.59
N MET A 109 -1.86 -6.91 -19.88
CA MET A 109 -0.93 -6.40 -18.86
C MET A 109 -0.80 -7.37 -17.69
N ALA A 110 -1.92 -7.90 -17.20
CA ALA A 110 -1.93 -8.89 -16.13
C ALA A 110 -1.21 -10.20 -16.51
N ASP A 111 -1.12 -10.50 -17.81
CA ASP A 111 -0.41 -11.67 -18.36
C ASP A 111 1.06 -11.38 -18.77
N GLY A 112 1.58 -10.16 -18.48
CA GLY A 112 2.96 -9.76 -18.74
C GLY A 112 3.26 -9.29 -20.19
N GLY A 113 2.26 -8.76 -20.88
CA GLY A 113 2.38 -8.33 -22.30
C GLY A 113 2.97 -6.94 -22.50
N ASP A 114 4.04 -6.85 -23.30
CA ASP A 114 4.84 -5.62 -23.57
C ASP A 114 4.17 -4.54 -24.47
N SER A 115 3.06 -4.85 -25.15
CA SER A 115 2.47 -3.94 -26.16
C SER A 115 1.43 -2.97 -25.62
N SER A 116 1.19 -2.99 -24.32
CA SER A 116 0.04 -2.33 -23.68
C SER A 116 0.07 -0.80 -23.83
N ILE A 117 1.22 -0.17 -23.65
CA ILE A 117 1.32 1.30 -23.71
C ILE A 117 0.96 1.90 -25.07
N LYS A 118 1.26 1.19 -26.19
CA LYS A 118 0.90 1.68 -27.53
C LYS A 118 -0.61 1.70 -27.74
N ARG A 119 -1.32 0.68 -27.22
CA ARG A 119 -2.79 0.62 -27.28
C ARG A 119 -3.43 1.67 -26.38
N LEU A 120 -2.92 1.84 -25.16
CA LEU A 120 -3.39 2.88 -24.24
C LEU A 120 -3.24 4.29 -24.86
N ASN A 121 -2.08 4.58 -25.47
CA ASN A 121 -1.88 5.84 -26.16
C ASN A 121 -2.84 6.01 -27.36
N ALA A 122 -3.13 4.97 -28.13
CA ALA A 122 -4.08 5.05 -29.23
C ALA A 122 -5.50 5.38 -28.73
N ILE A 123 -5.95 4.76 -27.63
CA ILE A 123 -7.23 5.07 -26.99
C ILE A 123 -7.25 6.54 -26.57
N MET A 124 -6.18 7.03 -25.91
CA MET A 124 -6.08 8.42 -25.47
C MET A 124 -6.06 9.44 -26.62
N GLU A 125 -5.57 9.08 -27.80
CA GLU A 125 -5.60 9.95 -28.98
C GLU A 125 -7.03 10.13 -29.55
N GLU A 126 -7.86 9.11 -29.41
CA GLU A 126 -9.23 9.08 -29.95
C GLU A 126 -10.28 9.63 -28.96
N THR A 127 -9.92 9.79 -27.66
CA THR A 127 -10.84 10.21 -26.60
C THR A 127 -10.64 11.65 -26.20
N ASN A 128 -11.73 12.26 -25.65
CA ASN A 128 -11.60 13.57 -24.98
C ASN A 128 -11.19 13.33 -23.52
N MET A 129 -10.27 14.17 -23.02
CA MET A 129 -9.70 14.07 -21.65
C MET A 129 -10.72 14.19 -20.51
N ARG A 130 -11.97 14.53 -20.80
CA ARG A 130 -13.06 14.59 -19.83
C ARG A 130 -14.00 13.38 -19.90
N ASP A 131 -13.79 12.51 -20.86
CA ASP A 131 -14.61 11.32 -21.02
C ASP A 131 -14.17 10.24 -20.04
N ASP A 132 -15.11 9.47 -19.53
CA ASP A 132 -14.85 8.36 -18.58
C ASP A 132 -13.83 7.37 -19.13
N LEU A 133 -13.86 7.11 -20.44
CA LEU A 133 -12.90 6.22 -21.08
C LEU A 133 -11.44 6.75 -20.97
N ALA A 134 -11.24 8.07 -21.12
CA ALA A 134 -9.91 8.66 -20.95
C ALA A 134 -9.43 8.54 -19.50
N LEU A 135 -10.32 8.83 -18.54
CA LEU A 135 -10.01 8.72 -17.11
C LEU A 135 -9.71 7.28 -16.70
N ASN A 136 -10.50 6.32 -17.19
CA ASN A 136 -10.24 4.90 -16.96
C ASN A 136 -8.92 4.45 -17.61
N THR A 137 -8.58 4.97 -18.80
CA THR A 137 -7.32 4.67 -19.48
C THR A 137 -6.13 5.22 -18.70
N LEU A 138 -6.25 6.41 -18.10
CA LEU A 138 -5.23 6.97 -17.21
C LEU A 138 -5.04 6.11 -15.95
N ASP A 139 -6.14 5.66 -15.34
CA ASP A 139 -6.08 4.75 -14.18
C ASP A 139 -5.35 3.44 -14.53
N VAL A 140 -5.64 2.86 -15.69
CA VAL A 140 -4.93 1.66 -16.18
C VAL A 140 -3.45 1.94 -16.45
N MET A 141 -3.10 3.12 -16.99
CA MET A 141 -1.70 3.53 -17.15
C MET A 141 -0.97 3.64 -15.82
N ILE A 142 -1.60 4.27 -14.83
CA ILE A 142 -1.02 4.48 -13.49
C ILE A 142 -0.80 3.12 -12.81
N LYS A 143 -1.82 2.28 -12.73
CA LYS A 143 -1.75 0.93 -12.16
C LYS A 143 -0.75 0.02 -12.87
N GLY A 144 -0.56 0.24 -14.17
CA GLY A 144 0.42 -0.49 -15.00
C GLY A 144 1.84 0.05 -14.90
N GLY A 145 2.10 1.07 -14.09
CA GLY A 145 3.43 1.67 -13.92
C GLY A 145 3.86 2.62 -15.05
N PHE A 146 2.98 2.95 -16.02
CA PHE A 146 3.27 3.90 -17.12
C PHE A 146 3.07 5.36 -16.67
N ILE A 147 3.69 5.71 -15.54
CA ILE A 147 3.46 7.00 -14.85
C ILE A 147 3.89 8.20 -15.70
N ALA A 148 5.01 8.10 -16.44
CA ALA A 148 5.52 9.19 -17.27
C ALA A 148 4.57 9.50 -18.43
N GLU A 149 4.04 8.48 -19.08
CA GLU A 149 3.06 8.61 -20.17
C GLU A 149 1.72 9.15 -19.64
N ALA A 150 1.24 8.63 -18.50
CA ALA A 150 0.04 9.13 -17.86
C ALA A 150 0.16 10.63 -17.54
N LEU A 151 1.26 11.07 -16.94
CA LEU A 151 1.52 12.49 -16.67
C LEU A 151 1.54 13.33 -17.95
N THR A 152 2.09 12.84 -19.05
CA THR A 152 2.09 13.55 -20.33
C THR A 152 0.66 13.82 -20.80
N TRP A 153 -0.23 12.84 -20.71
CA TRP A 153 -1.64 12.99 -21.06
C TRP A 153 -2.41 13.89 -20.11
N ILE A 154 -2.18 13.72 -18.80
CA ILE A 154 -2.78 14.55 -17.75
C ILE A 154 -2.40 16.02 -17.97
N GLU A 155 -1.13 16.32 -18.20
CA GLU A 155 -0.69 17.70 -18.47
C GLU A 155 -1.29 18.29 -19.75
N LYS A 156 -1.43 17.50 -20.81
CA LYS A 156 -2.12 17.89 -22.03
C LYS A 156 -3.59 18.23 -21.74
N GLY A 157 -4.26 17.43 -20.92
CA GLY A 157 -5.63 17.66 -20.47
C GLY A 157 -5.75 18.94 -19.63
N LEU A 158 -4.88 19.12 -18.64
CA LEU A 158 -4.89 20.26 -17.73
C LEU A 158 -4.52 21.59 -18.42
N ARG A 159 -3.74 21.59 -19.51
CA ARG A 159 -3.54 22.79 -20.34
C ARG A 159 -4.86 23.27 -20.96
N ARG A 160 -5.76 22.37 -21.28
CA ARG A 160 -7.07 22.69 -21.88
C ARG A 160 -8.15 22.93 -20.82
N TYR A 161 -8.07 22.18 -19.72
CA TYR A 161 -9.03 22.17 -18.62
C TYR A 161 -8.30 22.29 -17.27
N PRO A 162 -7.80 23.49 -16.88
CA PRO A 162 -6.90 23.64 -15.71
C PRO A 162 -7.51 23.27 -14.37
N SER A 163 -8.83 23.27 -14.25
CA SER A 163 -9.58 23.01 -13.01
C SER A 163 -10.36 21.67 -13.07
N GLU A 164 -10.03 20.79 -14.01
CA GLU A 164 -10.71 19.50 -14.11
C GLU A 164 -10.27 18.58 -12.97
N VAL A 165 -11.17 18.40 -12.00
CA VAL A 165 -10.88 17.69 -10.74
C VAL A 165 -10.36 16.28 -10.98
N PRO A 166 -10.97 15.41 -11.82
CA PRO A 166 -10.47 14.07 -12.05
C PRO A 166 -9.03 14.03 -12.61
N LEU A 167 -8.63 15.01 -13.43
CA LEU A 167 -7.26 15.11 -13.92
C LEU A 167 -6.27 15.57 -12.85
N LEU A 168 -6.72 16.43 -11.92
CA LEU A 168 -5.90 16.86 -10.79
C LEU A 168 -5.71 15.71 -9.79
N GLU A 169 -6.75 14.91 -9.54
CA GLU A 169 -6.67 13.66 -8.76
C GLU A 169 -5.68 12.69 -9.38
N ALA A 170 -5.84 12.34 -10.66
CA ALA A 170 -4.91 11.47 -11.38
C ALA A 170 -3.47 11.98 -11.37
N LYS A 171 -3.27 13.32 -11.41
CA LYS A 171 -1.93 13.91 -11.26
C LYS A 171 -1.37 13.68 -9.86
N ALA A 172 -2.18 13.84 -8.83
CA ALA A 172 -1.75 13.61 -7.46
C ALA A 172 -1.35 12.15 -7.24
N ASP A 173 -2.13 11.19 -7.78
CA ASP A 173 -1.80 9.77 -7.74
C ASP A 173 -0.46 9.47 -8.44
N CYS A 174 -0.24 10.03 -9.63
CA CYS A 174 1.05 9.91 -10.32
C CYS A 174 2.22 10.47 -9.49
N LEU A 175 2.01 11.57 -8.76
CA LEU A 175 3.04 12.16 -7.89
C LEU A 175 3.35 11.26 -6.69
N VAL A 176 2.34 10.60 -6.11
CA VAL A 176 2.52 9.60 -5.04
C VAL A 176 3.34 8.42 -5.56
N GLU A 177 3.00 7.87 -6.73
CA GLU A 177 3.75 6.77 -7.35
C GLU A 177 5.21 7.14 -7.66
N GLN A 178 5.46 8.39 -8.06
CA GLN A 178 6.81 8.92 -8.24
C GLN A 178 7.54 9.29 -6.93
N ARG A 179 6.95 9.03 -5.78
CA ARG A 179 7.48 9.42 -4.47
C ARG A 179 7.66 10.94 -4.30
N ARG A 180 6.98 11.76 -5.10
CA ARG A 180 6.96 13.23 -5.02
C ARG A 180 5.92 13.69 -3.99
N MET A 181 6.09 13.20 -2.75
CA MET A 181 5.08 13.32 -1.69
C MET A 181 4.72 14.77 -1.36
N GLN A 182 5.69 15.69 -1.39
CA GLN A 182 5.42 17.09 -1.06
C GLN A 182 4.51 17.77 -2.10
N GLU A 183 4.71 17.49 -3.39
CA GLU A 183 3.87 18.04 -4.45
C GLU A 183 2.48 17.40 -4.45
N ALA A 184 2.38 16.12 -4.15
CA ALA A 184 1.11 15.45 -3.94
C ALA A 184 0.33 16.06 -2.77
N LEU A 185 0.98 16.35 -1.63
CA LEU A 185 0.38 17.06 -0.49
C LEU A 185 -0.16 18.44 -0.88
N GLU A 186 0.61 19.25 -1.61
CA GLU A 186 0.18 20.56 -2.06
C GLU A 186 -1.07 20.46 -2.95
N LEU A 187 -1.11 19.46 -3.83
CA LEU A 187 -2.22 19.27 -4.75
C LEU A 187 -3.48 18.76 -4.03
N TYR A 188 -3.37 17.74 -3.17
CA TYR A 188 -4.51 17.27 -2.38
C TYR A 188 -5.04 18.32 -1.41
N ASN A 189 -4.18 19.14 -0.78
CA ASN A 189 -4.64 20.26 0.03
C ASN A 189 -5.41 21.28 -0.82
N SER A 190 -4.97 21.59 -2.04
CA SER A 190 -5.70 22.51 -2.93
C SER A 190 -7.06 21.95 -3.37
N LEU A 191 -7.17 20.64 -3.55
CA LEU A 191 -8.44 19.95 -3.82
C LEU A 191 -9.37 19.99 -2.60
N LEU A 192 -8.80 19.81 -1.41
CA LEU A 192 -9.52 19.85 -0.14
C LEU A 192 -10.06 21.26 0.16
N ASP A 193 -9.32 22.34 -0.17
CA ASP A 193 -9.79 23.73 -0.05
C ASP A 193 -11.10 23.96 -0.82
N ASN A 194 -11.28 23.27 -1.95
CA ASN A 194 -12.50 23.36 -2.76
C ASN A 194 -13.62 22.43 -2.27
N ASN A 195 -13.27 21.30 -1.65
CA ASN A 195 -14.22 20.32 -1.13
C ASN A 195 -13.74 19.71 0.21
N PRO A 196 -13.88 20.46 1.33
CA PRO A 196 -13.37 20.05 2.65
C PRO A 196 -13.99 18.75 3.22
N TYR A 197 -15.15 18.35 2.68
CA TYR A 197 -15.89 17.17 3.15
C TYR A 197 -15.62 15.92 2.31
N ASN A 198 -14.72 15.98 1.34
CA ASN A 198 -14.33 14.82 0.56
C ASN A 198 -13.39 13.94 1.39
N TYR A 199 -13.94 12.83 1.91
CA TYR A 199 -13.19 11.90 2.74
C TYR A 199 -12.00 11.26 1.99
N PHE A 200 -12.09 11.06 0.67
CA PHE A 200 -11.01 10.51 -0.15
C PHE A 200 -9.75 11.37 -0.09
N TYR A 201 -9.88 12.70 -0.09
CA TYR A 201 -8.70 13.58 0.01
C TYR A 201 -8.06 13.51 1.40
N TRP A 202 -8.88 13.36 2.46
CA TRP A 202 -8.36 13.12 3.80
C TRP A 202 -7.63 11.78 3.90
N GLU A 203 -8.16 10.72 3.26
CA GLU A 203 -7.51 9.40 3.17
C GLU A 203 -6.15 9.51 2.49
N GLN A 204 -6.06 10.15 1.32
CA GLN A 204 -4.81 10.31 0.58
C GLN A 204 -3.77 11.14 1.34
N LEU A 205 -4.18 12.25 1.95
CA LEU A 205 -3.30 13.05 2.81
C LEU A 205 -2.81 12.23 4.00
N GLY A 206 -3.71 11.50 4.66
CA GLY A 206 -3.39 10.58 5.75
C GLY A 206 -2.34 9.54 5.35
N TYR A 207 -2.55 8.89 4.20
CA TYR A 207 -1.61 7.93 3.64
C TYR A 207 -0.22 8.55 3.39
N ILE A 208 -0.16 9.72 2.73
CA ILE A 208 1.11 10.41 2.44
C ILE A 208 1.83 10.79 3.75
N TYR A 209 1.11 11.31 4.74
CA TYR A 209 1.70 11.61 6.05
C TYR A 209 2.19 10.35 6.77
N TYR A 210 1.45 9.25 6.66
CA TYR A 210 1.82 7.98 7.27
C TYR A 210 3.12 7.43 6.66
N VAL A 211 3.22 7.31 5.35
CA VAL A 211 4.42 6.78 4.67
C VAL A 211 5.65 7.67 4.80
N THR A 212 5.43 8.97 5.08
CA THR A 212 6.52 9.92 5.37
C THR A 212 6.84 10.04 6.86
N GLY A 213 6.31 9.14 7.71
CA GLY A 213 6.61 9.09 9.16
C GLY A 213 5.99 10.22 9.98
N ARG A 214 5.09 11.00 9.41
CA ARG A 214 4.41 12.12 10.10
C ARG A 214 3.11 11.63 10.74
N TRP A 215 3.21 10.59 11.57
CA TRP A 215 2.07 9.83 12.08
C TRP A 215 1.04 10.67 12.85
N GLY A 216 1.45 11.75 13.53
CA GLY A 216 0.51 12.66 14.18
C GLY A 216 -0.41 13.37 13.19
N LYS A 217 0.13 13.85 12.04
CA LYS A 217 -0.67 14.46 10.98
C LYS A 217 -1.53 13.43 10.25
N ALA A 218 -0.98 12.23 10.05
CA ALA A 218 -1.74 11.13 9.46
C ALA A 218 -2.98 10.81 10.32
N LEU A 219 -2.80 10.73 11.64
CA LEU A 219 -3.90 10.50 12.59
C LEU A 219 -4.98 11.58 12.47
N GLU A 220 -4.62 12.87 12.44
CA GLU A 220 -5.56 13.97 12.25
C GLU A 220 -6.37 13.80 10.95
N CYS A 221 -5.72 13.41 9.84
CA CYS A 221 -6.40 13.19 8.57
C CYS A 221 -7.40 12.04 8.64
N PHE A 222 -7.04 10.90 9.24
CA PHE A 222 -7.95 9.77 9.41
C PHE A 222 -9.08 10.09 10.40
N ASP A 223 -8.85 10.92 11.42
CA ASP A 223 -9.90 11.45 12.29
C ASP A 223 -10.93 12.24 11.47
N TYR A 224 -10.49 13.14 10.58
CA TYR A 224 -11.38 13.90 9.71
C TYR A 224 -12.12 13.00 8.71
N GLU A 225 -11.45 12.02 8.13
CA GLU A 225 -12.12 11.03 7.27
C GLU A 225 -13.25 10.34 8.00
N LEU A 226 -13.03 9.86 9.21
CA LEU A 226 -14.02 9.14 10.01
C LEU A 226 -15.20 10.01 10.46
N THR A 227 -15.04 11.34 10.53
CA THR A 227 -16.18 12.24 10.78
C THR A 227 -17.18 12.23 9.62
N THR A 228 -16.72 12.00 8.40
CA THR A 228 -17.55 12.00 7.19
C THR A 228 -17.89 10.58 6.71
N ASN A 229 -17.06 9.60 7.02
CA ASN A 229 -17.21 8.19 6.67
C ASN A 229 -16.86 7.30 7.88
N SER A 230 -17.75 7.25 8.87
CA SER A 230 -17.55 6.50 10.12
C SER A 230 -17.32 5.00 9.95
N GLU A 231 -17.68 4.46 8.79
CA GLU A 231 -17.52 3.04 8.44
C GLU A 231 -16.25 2.75 7.62
N ALA A 232 -15.36 3.74 7.47
CA ALA A 232 -14.11 3.55 6.73
C ALA A 232 -13.18 2.58 7.49
N GLU A 233 -13.17 1.33 7.06
CA GLU A 233 -12.32 0.28 7.64
C GLU A 233 -10.84 0.64 7.54
N TYR A 234 -10.43 1.12 6.37
CA TYR A 234 -9.05 1.54 6.12
C TYR A 234 -8.61 2.65 7.08
N ALA A 235 -9.43 3.69 7.27
CA ALA A 235 -9.11 4.78 8.19
C ALA A 235 -8.99 4.30 9.64
N LYS A 236 -9.90 3.42 10.10
CA LYS A 236 -9.81 2.82 11.45
C LYS A 236 -8.52 2.03 11.64
N MET A 237 -8.15 1.25 10.64
CA MET A 237 -6.90 0.48 10.67
C MET A 237 -5.68 1.41 10.69
N MET A 238 -5.68 2.45 9.86
CA MET A 238 -4.58 3.41 9.80
C MET A 238 -4.46 4.25 11.07
N GLN A 239 -5.57 4.59 11.74
CA GLN A 239 -5.54 5.19 13.08
C GLN A 239 -4.84 4.28 14.10
N ALA A 240 -5.19 3.00 14.11
CA ALA A 240 -4.55 2.04 15.01
C ALA A 240 -3.05 1.97 14.79
N TYR A 241 -2.60 1.93 13.52
CA TYR A 241 -1.17 2.01 13.19
C TYR A 241 -0.54 3.35 13.62
N CYS A 242 -1.20 4.48 13.40
CA CYS A 242 -0.68 5.78 13.83
C CYS A 242 -0.48 5.82 15.35
N HIS A 243 -1.43 5.33 16.15
CA HIS A 243 -1.28 5.21 17.59
C HIS A 243 -0.09 4.32 17.97
N TYR A 244 0.09 3.19 17.28
CA TYR A 244 1.22 2.28 17.51
C TYR A 244 2.57 2.97 17.27
N TYR A 245 2.73 3.64 16.12
CA TYR A 245 3.98 4.33 15.78
C TYR A 245 4.24 5.59 16.61
N LEU A 246 3.19 6.24 17.10
CA LEU A 246 3.28 7.33 18.09
C LEU A 246 3.60 6.82 19.49
N LYS A 247 3.71 5.49 19.67
CA LYS A 247 3.96 4.82 20.97
C LYS A 247 2.82 5.01 21.98
N ASP A 248 1.62 5.38 21.51
CA ASP A 248 0.40 5.40 22.31
C ASP A 248 -0.19 3.97 22.32
N TYR A 249 0.55 3.07 22.97
CA TYR A 249 0.28 1.63 22.89
C TYR A 249 -1.03 1.22 23.55
N GLU A 250 -1.57 2.03 24.46
CA GLU A 250 -2.87 1.77 25.07
C GLU A 250 -3.98 1.96 24.04
N LYS A 251 -4.02 3.11 23.37
CA LYS A 251 -5.00 3.35 22.32
C LYS A 251 -4.81 2.45 21.10
N ALA A 252 -3.56 2.15 20.74
CA ALA A 252 -3.29 1.20 19.67
C ALA A 252 -3.88 -0.17 19.99
N TYR A 253 -3.67 -0.68 21.20
CA TYR A 253 -4.23 -1.96 21.67
C TYR A 253 -5.76 -1.96 21.58
N ASP A 254 -6.41 -0.94 22.12
CA ASP A 254 -7.87 -0.83 22.10
C ASP A 254 -8.41 -0.81 20.67
N ALA A 255 -7.80 0.00 19.79
CA ALA A 255 -8.21 0.11 18.40
C ALA A 255 -8.00 -1.22 17.62
N PHE A 256 -6.88 -1.91 17.81
CA PHE A 256 -6.69 -3.23 17.19
C PHE A 256 -7.62 -4.30 17.75
N CYS A 257 -7.98 -4.26 19.04
CA CYS A 257 -9.00 -5.15 19.60
C CYS A 257 -10.38 -4.88 18.99
N GLU A 258 -10.77 -3.63 18.79
CA GLU A 258 -12.03 -3.30 18.10
C GLU A 258 -12.03 -3.86 16.68
N LEU A 259 -10.93 -3.71 15.94
CA LEU A 259 -10.77 -4.28 14.59
C LEU A 259 -10.86 -5.81 14.59
N THR A 260 -10.30 -6.48 15.59
CA THR A 260 -10.39 -7.96 15.72
C THR A 260 -11.84 -8.41 15.96
N VAL A 261 -12.63 -7.61 16.69
CA VAL A 261 -14.06 -7.91 16.91
C VAL A 261 -14.89 -7.64 15.64
N MET A 262 -14.58 -6.56 14.91
CA MET A 262 -15.28 -6.24 13.66
C MET A 262 -14.95 -7.22 12.54
N TYR A 263 -13.71 -7.70 12.48
CA TYR A 263 -13.18 -8.58 11.44
C TYR A 263 -12.55 -9.82 12.07
N PRO A 264 -13.37 -10.79 12.52
CA PRO A 264 -12.88 -12.03 13.12
C PRO A 264 -11.98 -12.78 12.14
N GLY A 265 -10.83 -13.25 12.63
CA GLY A 265 -9.81 -13.92 11.79
C GLY A 265 -8.79 -12.95 11.16
N ASN A 266 -8.87 -11.64 11.41
CA ASN A 266 -7.84 -10.71 10.95
C ASN A 266 -6.54 -10.90 11.76
N VAL A 267 -5.63 -11.69 11.19
CA VAL A 267 -4.31 -11.99 11.76
C VAL A 267 -3.52 -10.73 12.08
N VAL A 268 -3.56 -9.73 11.20
CA VAL A 268 -2.78 -8.49 11.33
C VAL A 268 -3.23 -7.68 12.54
N SER A 269 -4.54 -7.52 12.74
CA SER A 269 -5.07 -6.79 13.90
C SER A 269 -4.70 -7.47 15.23
N THR A 270 -4.83 -8.80 15.29
CA THR A 270 -4.44 -9.58 16.47
C THR A 270 -2.94 -9.49 16.75
N PHE A 271 -2.13 -9.51 15.70
CA PHE A 271 -0.68 -9.37 15.78
C PHE A 271 -0.27 -7.99 16.35
N PHE A 272 -0.84 -6.91 15.83
CA PHE A 272 -0.52 -5.56 16.31
C PHE A 272 -1.11 -5.27 17.70
N ALA A 273 -2.22 -5.91 18.09
CA ALA A 273 -2.69 -5.89 19.47
C ALA A 273 -1.64 -6.51 20.42
N ALA A 274 -1.07 -7.66 20.04
CA ALA A 274 0.02 -8.28 20.80
C ALA A 274 1.26 -7.38 20.88
N LEU A 275 1.68 -6.75 19.77
CA LEU A 275 2.80 -5.82 19.76
C LEU A 275 2.54 -4.58 20.64
N SER A 276 1.31 -4.09 20.66
CA SER A 276 0.91 -2.98 21.53
C SER A 276 1.00 -3.34 23.02
N LEU A 277 0.67 -4.59 23.38
CA LEU A 277 0.91 -5.12 24.72
C LEU A 277 2.40 -5.21 25.06
N CYS A 278 3.24 -5.56 24.09
CA CYS A 278 4.70 -5.54 24.27
C CYS A 278 5.20 -4.12 24.59
N GLY A 279 4.71 -3.12 23.86
CA GLY A 279 5.03 -1.72 24.12
C GLY A 279 4.60 -1.25 25.51
N GLN A 280 3.51 -1.79 26.05
CA GLN A 280 3.04 -1.59 27.43
C GLN A 280 3.81 -2.45 28.44
N LYS A 281 4.76 -3.30 28.02
CA LYS A 281 5.48 -4.29 28.85
C LYS A 281 4.58 -5.36 29.49
N ARG A 282 3.40 -5.60 28.94
CA ARG A 282 2.45 -6.63 29.33
C ARG A 282 2.78 -7.97 28.64
N TYR A 283 4.00 -8.43 28.83
CA TYR A 283 4.60 -9.53 28.08
C TYR A 283 3.83 -10.85 28.18
N ALA A 284 3.30 -11.19 29.36
CA ALA A 284 2.54 -12.42 29.56
C ALA A 284 1.22 -12.44 28.76
N GLU A 285 0.60 -11.27 28.58
CA GLU A 285 -0.62 -11.15 27.77
C GLU A 285 -0.29 -11.19 26.29
N ALA A 286 0.77 -10.48 25.86
CA ALA A 286 1.24 -10.52 24.47
C ALA A 286 1.56 -11.95 24.01
N LEU A 287 2.24 -12.74 24.85
CA LEU A 287 2.53 -14.14 24.54
C LEU A 287 1.26 -14.98 24.31
N ARG A 288 0.17 -14.74 25.06
CA ARG A 288 -1.11 -15.44 24.84
C ARG A 288 -1.69 -15.10 23.47
N TYR A 289 -1.69 -13.84 23.07
CA TYR A 289 -2.15 -13.44 21.73
C TYR A 289 -1.35 -14.12 20.62
N PHE A 290 -0.03 -14.22 20.77
CA PHE A 290 0.82 -14.92 19.80
C PHE A 290 0.60 -16.46 19.82
N GLU A 291 0.31 -17.04 20.97
CA GLU A 291 -0.06 -18.45 21.08
C GLU A 291 -1.41 -18.72 20.41
N ASP A 292 -2.41 -17.86 20.65
CA ASP A 292 -3.72 -17.97 20.01
C ASP A 292 -3.61 -17.86 18.49
N LEU A 293 -2.78 -16.94 17.97
CA LEU A 293 -2.49 -16.82 16.53
C LEU A 293 -1.87 -18.10 15.96
N GLN A 294 -0.92 -18.73 16.66
CA GLN A 294 -0.34 -19.98 16.21
C GLN A 294 -1.31 -21.17 16.24
N LEU A 295 -2.20 -21.17 17.22
CA LEU A 295 -3.22 -22.23 17.36
C LEU A 295 -4.37 -22.11 16.38
N SER A 296 -4.63 -20.91 15.83
CA SER A 296 -5.69 -20.70 14.84
C SER A 296 -5.48 -21.52 13.56
N GLY A 297 -4.23 -21.81 13.21
CA GLY A 297 -3.88 -22.51 11.97
C GLY A 297 -4.07 -21.66 10.71
N GLU A 298 -4.34 -20.36 10.86
CA GLU A 298 -4.57 -19.41 9.76
C GLU A 298 -3.27 -18.76 9.28
N LEU A 299 -2.17 -18.90 10.04
CA LEU A 299 -0.89 -18.31 9.70
C LEU A 299 -0.21 -19.05 8.54
N THR A 300 0.28 -18.29 7.59
CA THR A 300 1.25 -18.76 6.61
C THR A 300 2.59 -19.12 7.31
N SER A 301 3.45 -19.85 6.61
CA SER A 301 4.81 -20.14 7.14
C SER A 301 5.58 -18.86 7.47
N ALA A 302 5.36 -17.83 6.68
CA ALA A 302 5.95 -16.52 6.84
C ALA A 302 5.46 -15.83 8.13
N GLU A 303 4.17 -15.75 8.33
CA GLU A 303 3.57 -15.15 9.52
C GLU A 303 3.91 -15.91 10.80
N THR A 304 3.97 -17.25 10.73
CA THR A 304 4.44 -18.09 11.83
C THR A 304 5.85 -17.71 12.27
N LEU A 305 6.74 -17.45 11.32
CA LEU A 305 8.11 -17.04 11.59
C LEU A 305 8.16 -15.67 12.27
N ILE A 306 7.36 -14.70 11.80
CA ILE A 306 7.25 -13.36 12.45
C ILE A 306 6.77 -13.49 13.89
N VAL A 307 5.76 -14.33 14.14
CA VAL A 307 5.25 -14.59 15.48
C VAL A 307 6.34 -15.18 16.36
N ASP A 308 7.08 -16.18 15.88
CA ASP A 308 8.17 -16.80 16.63
C ASP A 308 9.32 -15.83 16.94
N ILE A 309 9.65 -14.92 16.02
CA ILE A 309 10.62 -13.84 16.24
C ILE A 309 10.15 -12.95 17.39
N ASN A 310 8.92 -12.48 17.35
CA ASN A 310 8.40 -11.59 18.38
C ASN A 310 8.30 -12.28 19.75
N ARG A 311 7.95 -13.56 19.79
CA ARG A 311 7.99 -14.35 21.03
C ARG A 311 9.41 -14.44 21.61
N THR A 312 10.40 -14.61 20.75
CA THR A 312 11.82 -14.62 21.18
C THR A 312 12.20 -13.29 21.82
N LEU A 313 11.85 -12.16 21.17
CA LEU A 313 12.09 -10.82 21.71
C LEU A 313 11.39 -10.58 23.05
N ILE A 314 10.17 -11.11 23.20
CA ILE A 314 9.42 -10.99 24.46
C ILE A 314 10.12 -11.78 25.57
N PHE A 315 10.59 -12.99 25.32
CA PHE A 315 11.32 -13.76 26.32
C PHE A 315 12.59 -13.06 26.75
N ASP A 316 13.34 -12.46 25.82
CA ASP A 316 14.54 -11.68 26.11
C ASP A 316 14.19 -10.44 26.95
N ALA A 317 13.20 -9.65 26.51
CA ALA A 317 12.74 -8.45 27.22
C ALA A 317 12.16 -8.74 28.63
N ALA A 318 11.60 -9.93 28.82
CA ALA A 318 11.10 -10.41 30.11
C ALA A 318 12.20 -11.00 31.00
N GLY A 319 13.44 -11.07 30.52
CA GLY A 319 14.57 -11.67 31.24
C GLY A 319 14.53 -13.19 31.33
N ASN A 320 13.75 -13.85 30.46
CA ASN A 320 13.67 -15.31 30.35
C ASN A 320 14.70 -15.82 29.31
N GLU A 321 15.97 -15.89 29.73
CA GLU A 321 17.10 -16.28 28.87
C GLU A 321 16.93 -17.69 28.28
N ASP A 322 16.42 -18.64 29.07
CA ASP A 322 16.21 -20.03 28.59
C ASP A 322 15.12 -20.09 27.50
N GLY A 323 14.03 -19.35 27.68
CA GLY A 323 12.96 -19.24 26.69
C GLY A 323 13.44 -18.58 25.39
N ALA A 324 14.19 -17.47 25.50
CA ALA A 324 14.76 -16.77 24.35
C ALA A 324 15.73 -17.67 23.58
N LYS A 325 16.63 -18.39 24.27
CA LYS A 325 17.57 -19.30 23.65
C LYS A 325 16.89 -20.47 22.93
N MET A 326 15.89 -21.10 23.56
CA MET A 326 15.12 -22.20 22.97
C MET A 326 14.43 -21.73 21.66
N MET A 327 13.81 -20.57 21.69
CA MET A 327 13.15 -20.01 20.50
C MET A 327 14.15 -19.62 19.41
N MET A 328 15.32 -19.10 19.78
CA MET A 328 16.39 -18.78 18.83
C MET A 328 16.91 -20.03 18.14
N GLU A 329 17.13 -21.14 18.86
CA GLU A 329 17.54 -22.41 18.28
C GLU A 329 16.49 -22.94 17.29
N LYS A 330 15.18 -22.80 17.61
CA LYS A 330 14.09 -23.10 16.70
C LYS A 330 14.15 -22.25 15.43
N LEU A 331 14.30 -20.95 15.56
CA LEU A 331 14.36 -20.01 14.42
C LEU A 331 15.56 -20.27 13.50
N LEU A 332 16.73 -20.62 14.06
CA LEU A 332 17.92 -20.94 13.29
C LEU A 332 17.78 -22.26 12.50
N SER A 333 16.86 -23.15 12.89
CA SER A 333 16.58 -24.40 12.19
C SER A 333 15.58 -24.25 11.03
N PHE A 334 14.92 -23.10 10.91
CA PHE A 334 13.94 -22.85 9.84
C PHE A 334 14.62 -22.75 8.47
N ASP A 335 14.06 -23.44 7.49
CA ASP A 335 14.36 -23.23 6.07
C ASP A 335 13.45 -22.08 5.60
N ILE A 336 14.03 -20.93 5.30
CA ILE A 336 13.28 -19.68 5.10
C ILE A 336 12.87 -19.57 3.63
N PRO A 337 11.58 -19.75 3.30
CA PRO A 337 11.15 -19.84 1.90
C PRO A 337 10.94 -18.49 1.23
N ASP A 338 10.91 -17.38 1.99
CA ASP A 338 10.59 -16.03 1.48
C ASP A 338 11.61 -15.00 1.99
N ILE A 339 12.14 -14.24 1.04
CA ILE A 339 13.19 -13.25 1.22
C ILE A 339 12.74 -12.01 2.02
N ASN A 340 11.50 -11.54 1.83
CA ASN A 340 10.95 -10.46 2.65
C ASN A 340 10.90 -10.86 4.13
N MET A 341 10.71 -12.14 4.38
CA MET A 341 10.74 -12.72 5.72
C MET A 341 12.13 -12.78 6.31
N LEU A 342 13.17 -12.96 5.48
CA LEU A 342 14.56 -12.88 5.92
C LEU A 342 14.91 -11.49 6.47
N ALA A 343 14.41 -10.43 5.84
CA ALA A 343 14.60 -9.07 6.31
C ALA A 343 13.96 -8.86 7.70
N LEU A 344 12.70 -9.29 7.86
CA LEU A 344 12.00 -9.23 9.15
C LEU A 344 12.65 -10.09 10.23
N HIS A 345 13.05 -11.31 9.87
CA HIS A 345 13.76 -12.23 10.74
C HIS A 345 15.10 -11.65 11.21
N GLY A 346 15.89 -11.09 10.30
CA GLY A 346 17.16 -10.46 10.63
C GLY A 346 17.01 -9.28 11.57
N ALA A 347 16.03 -8.41 11.33
CA ALA A 347 15.77 -7.26 12.18
C ALA A 347 15.29 -7.68 13.58
N GLY A 348 14.45 -8.70 13.70
CA GLY A 348 14.06 -9.28 14.99
C GLY A 348 15.26 -9.79 15.79
N PHE A 349 16.20 -10.47 15.16
CA PHE A 349 17.42 -10.98 15.83
C PHE A 349 18.40 -9.89 16.30
N LEU A 350 18.32 -8.66 15.75
CA LEU A 350 19.18 -7.55 16.19
C LEU A 350 18.89 -7.08 17.62
N GLU A 351 17.73 -7.39 18.15
CA GLU A 351 17.39 -7.15 19.56
C GLU A 351 18.06 -8.17 20.51
N ILE A 352 18.54 -9.30 19.99
CA ILE A 352 19.13 -10.42 20.74
C ILE A 352 20.66 -10.37 20.63
N HIS A 353 21.37 -10.85 21.64
CA HIS A 353 22.75 -10.63 22.07
C HIS A 353 23.94 -10.59 21.08
N ASP A 354 23.92 -11.15 19.91
CA ASP A 354 25.05 -11.09 18.95
C ASP A 354 24.63 -10.47 17.62
N LYS A 355 24.38 -9.15 17.68
CA LYS A 355 23.78 -8.37 16.60
C LYS A 355 24.62 -8.39 15.31
N GLU A 356 25.93 -8.34 15.41
CA GLU A 356 26.81 -8.13 14.26
C GLU A 356 27.02 -9.39 13.42
N SER A 357 27.28 -10.53 14.05
CA SER A 357 27.40 -11.82 13.34
C SER A 357 26.10 -12.30 12.73
N LEU A 358 24.95 -12.02 13.38
CA LEU A 358 23.64 -12.33 12.83
C LEU A 358 23.30 -11.45 11.62
N LEU A 359 23.63 -10.16 11.68
CA LEU A 359 23.48 -9.23 10.57
C LEU A 359 24.25 -9.72 9.34
N LEU A 360 25.56 -10.00 9.49
CA LEU A 360 26.40 -10.48 8.40
C LEU A 360 25.88 -11.77 7.78
N ARG A 361 25.43 -12.72 8.61
CA ARG A 361 24.85 -13.98 8.13
C ARG A 361 23.57 -13.78 7.34
N HIS A 362 22.70 -12.85 7.76
CA HIS A 362 21.46 -12.54 7.03
C HIS A 362 21.76 -11.85 5.70
N MET A 363 22.70 -10.93 5.68
CA MET A 363 23.17 -10.32 4.42
C MET A 363 23.71 -11.37 3.45
N GLU A 364 24.52 -12.34 3.91
CA GLU A 364 25.01 -13.43 3.07
C GLU A 364 23.88 -14.30 2.49
N VAL A 365 22.80 -14.51 3.22
CA VAL A 365 21.65 -15.29 2.73
C VAL A 365 20.87 -14.49 1.70
N ILE A 366 20.59 -13.21 1.96
CA ILE A 366 19.91 -12.30 1.00
C ILE A 366 20.72 -12.19 -0.30
N GLU A 367 22.06 -12.17 -0.21
CA GLU A 367 22.93 -12.07 -1.38
C GLU A 367 22.93 -13.30 -2.29
N ARG A 368 22.53 -14.47 -1.80
CA ARG A 368 22.41 -15.69 -2.60
C ARG A 368 21.21 -15.70 -3.54
N GLU A 369 20.24 -14.82 -3.31
CA GLU A 369 19.04 -14.73 -4.12
C GLU A 369 19.18 -13.66 -5.21
N PRO A 370 19.07 -14.01 -6.51
CA PRO A 370 19.35 -13.07 -7.59
C PRO A 370 18.20 -12.10 -7.90
N ARG A 371 16.98 -12.34 -7.40
CA ARG A 371 15.81 -11.51 -7.70
C ARG A 371 15.50 -10.57 -6.55
N ASN A 372 15.31 -9.27 -6.83
CA ASN A 372 14.93 -8.22 -5.88
C ASN A 372 15.88 -8.02 -4.68
N ARG A 373 17.11 -8.55 -4.77
CA ARG A 373 18.12 -8.49 -3.71
C ARG A 373 18.30 -7.07 -3.16
N ASP A 374 18.43 -6.11 -4.05
CA ASP A 374 18.76 -4.73 -3.70
C ASP A 374 17.60 -4.03 -2.99
N GLU A 375 16.37 -4.31 -3.44
CA GLU A 375 15.14 -3.83 -2.81
C GLU A 375 14.97 -4.41 -1.40
N ILE A 376 15.25 -5.70 -1.23
CA ILE A 376 15.18 -6.40 0.06
C ILE A 376 16.22 -5.88 1.04
N LEU A 377 17.46 -5.65 0.59
CA LEU A 377 18.50 -5.07 1.43
C LEU A 377 18.13 -3.64 1.86
N LEU A 378 17.50 -2.87 0.99
CA LEU A 378 16.97 -1.55 1.32
C LEU A 378 15.86 -1.65 2.38
N GLU A 379 14.85 -2.50 2.17
CA GLU A 379 13.78 -2.71 3.14
C GLU A 379 14.32 -3.20 4.48
N PHE A 380 15.28 -4.11 4.46
CA PHE A 380 15.95 -4.59 5.66
C PHE A 380 16.67 -3.48 6.42
N ALA A 381 17.40 -2.61 5.73
CA ALA A 381 18.06 -1.47 6.35
C ALA A 381 17.06 -0.47 6.95
N LEU A 382 15.96 -0.18 6.24
CA LEU A 382 14.89 0.70 6.73
C LEU A 382 14.22 0.13 7.98
N TYR A 383 14.00 -1.18 8.00
CA TYR A 383 13.44 -1.86 9.16
C TYR A 383 14.39 -1.77 10.37
N ILE A 384 15.68 -2.06 10.19
CA ILE A 384 16.71 -1.90 11.24
C ILE A 384 16.74 -0.46 11.78
N TYR A 385 16.66 0.52 10.87
CA TYR A 385 16.61 1.93 11.23
C TYR A 385 15.38 2.26 12.10
N SER A 386 14.20 1.73 11.77
CA SER A 386 12.96 1.97 12.51
C SER A 386 13.03 1.47 13.96
N TYR A 387 13.86 0.47 14.24
CA TYR A 387 14.17 -0.03 15.59
C TYR A 387 15.28 0.76 16.31
N GLY A 388 15.77 1.84 15.73
CA GLY A 388 16.77 2.70 16.35
C GLY A 388 18.22 2.25 16.18
N HIS A 389 18.47 1.17 15.42
CA HIS A 389 19.84 0.65 15.17
C HIS A 389 20.49 1.35 13.98
N ILE A 390 20.64 2.69 14.05
CA ILE A 390 21.07 3.53 12.93
C ILE A 390 22.42 3.09 12.35
N SER A 391 23.42 2.79 13.20
CA SER A 391 24.74 2.36 12.74
C SER A 391 24.71 1.08 11.92
N LEU A 392 23.89 0.10 12.33
CA LEU A 392 23.73 -1.16 11.60
C LEU A 392 22.99 -0.94 10.27
N ALA A 393 21.93 -0.12 10.27
CA ALA A 393 21.22 0.24 9.04
C ALA A 393 22.16 0.92 8.02
N VAL A 394 22.99 1.85 8.47
CA VAL A 394 24.04 2.48 7.63
C VAL A 394 24.99 1.43 7.06
N THR A 395 25.44 0.45 7.87
CA THR A 395 26.33 -0.63 7.40
C THR A 395 25.68 -1.45 6.28
N VAL A 396 24.40 -1.83 6.45
CA VAL A 396 23.65 -2.57 5.41
C VAL A 396 23.54 -1.74 4.14
N LEU A 397 23.17 -0.46 4.24
CA LEU A 397 23.03 0.41 3.07
C LEU A 397 24.36 0.68 2.37
N MET A 398 25.45 0.85 3.11
CA MET A 398 26.79 1.00 2.50
C MET A 398 27.16 -0.25 1.70
N HIS A 399 26.92 -1.44 2.26
CA HIS A 399 27.18 -2.69 1.58
C HIS A 399 26.30 -2.87 0.32
N THR A 400 25.03 -2.53 0.43
CA THR A 400 24.09 -2.52 -0.71
C THR A 400 24.58 -1.59 -1.80
N ARG A 401 24.97 -0.37 -1.41
CA ARG A 401 25.43 0.69 -2.31
C ARG A 401 26.67 0.28 -3.14
N GLU A 402 27.63 -0.45 -2.56
CA GLU A 402 28.82 -0.92 -3.25
C GLU A 402 28.52 -1.85 -4.43
N LYS A 403 27.34 -2.50 -4.43
CA LYS A 403 26.93 -3.51 -5.41
C LYS A 403 25.89 -3.03 -6.42
N MET A 404 25.30 -1.85 -6.21
CA MET A 404 24.28 -1.28 -7.09
C MET A 404 24.88 -0.33 -8.13
N PHE A 405 24.40 -0.45 -9.40
CA PHE A 405 24.80 0.44 -10.48
C PHE A 405 24.11 1.81 -10.43
N ASP A 406 22.84 1.84 -10.04
CA ASP A 406 22.07 3.07 -9.81
C ASP A 406 21.61 3.08 -8.35
N SER A 407 22.16 4.00 -7.60
CA SER A 407 22.03 4.00 -6.15
C SER A 407 21.49 5.31 -5.58
N ALA A 408 20.95 6.19 -6.42
CA ALA A 408 20.47 7.51 -6.00
C ALA A 408 19.45 7.44 -4.85
N ASP A 409 18.56 6.45 -4.86
CA ASP A 409 17.59 6.24 -3.81
C ASP A 409 18.23 5.69 -2.54
N VAL A 410 19.16 4.75 -2.65
CA VAL A 410 19.94 4.23 -1.53
C VAL A 410 20.81 5.34 -0.94
N ASP A 411 21.45 6.16 -1.78
CA ASP A 411 22.23 7.32 -1.36
C ASP A 411 21.37 8.34 -0.60
N SER A 412 20.08 8.50 -0.97
CA SER A 412 19.13 9.35 -0.25
C SER A 412 18.90 8.87 1.18
N TYR A 413 18.66 7.56 1.36
CA TYR A 413 18.49 6.97 2.69
C TYR A 413 19.78 6.99 3.50
N LEU A 414 20.93 6.73 2.87
CA LEU A 414 22.24 6.84 3.53
C LEU A 414 22.51 8.27 4.04
N ALA A 415 22.26 9.27 3.20
CA ALA A 415 22.41 10.67 3.59
C ALA A 415 21.51 11.01 4.80
N TYR A 416 20.25 10.57 4.75
CA TYR A 416 19.30 10.81 5.81
C TYR A 416 19.71 10.16 7.13
N MET A 417 20.10 8.88 7.12
CA MET A 417 20.51 8.15 8.31
C MET A 417 21.82 8.68 8.88
N LEU A 418 22.78 9.07 8.04
CA LEU A 418 24.04 9.68 8.48
C LEU A 418 23.79 11.03 9.16
N CYS A 419 22.90 11.87 8.61
CA CYS A 419 22.52 13.13 9.25
C CYS A 419 21.87 12.87 10.63
N HIS A 420 20.98 11.90 10.74
CA HIS A 420 20.32 11.53 11.99
C HIS A 420 21.27 10.91 13.02
N SER A 421 22.34 10.27 12.59
CA SER A 421 23.36 9.72 13.48
C SER A 421 24.41 10.76 13.93
N GLY A 422 24.26 12.02 13.50
CA GLY A 422 25.23 13.10 13.78
C GLY A 422 26.49 13.07 12.89
N ARG A 423 26.57 12.17 11.90
CA ARG A 423 27.67 12.01 10.94
C ARG A 423 27.45 12.85 9.68
N LYS A 424 27.03 14.10 9.84
CA LYS A 424 26.62 14.98 8.75
C LYS A 424 27.68 15.15 7.66
N ASP A 425 28.94 15.30 8.04
CA ASP A 425 30.04 15.49 7.07
C ASP A 425 30.20 14.29 6.13
N GLU A 426 29.87 13.09 6.60
CA GLU A 426 29.91 11.88 5.78
C GLU A 426 28.71 11.75 4.84
N ALA A 427 27.63 12.51 5.08
CA ALA A 427 26.42 12.48 4.25
C ALA A 427 26.60 13.22 2.91
N LEU A 428 27.49 14.21 2.83
CA LEU A 428 27.63 15.09 1.66
C LEU A 428 27.84 14.35 0.32
N PRO A 429 28.72 13.33 0.21
CA PRO A 429 28.89 12.57 -1.03
C PRO A 429 27.59 11.87 -1.49
N TYR A 430 26.82 11.36 -0.55
CA TYR A 430 25.55 10.67 -0.82
C TYR A 430 24.44 11.65 -1.21
N ILE A 431 24.38 12.82 -0.57
CA ILE A 431 23.49 13.93 -1.00
C ILE A 431 23.79 14.31 -2.44
N LYS A 432 25.08 14.45 -2.79
CA LYS A 432 25.50 14.80 -4.15
C LYS A 432 25.03 13.75 -5.16
N ASN A 433 25.31 12.47 -4.90
CA ASN A 433 24.89 11.39 -5.78
C ASN A 433 23.37 11.29 -5.92
N ALA A 434 22.62 11.51 -4.84
CA ALA A 434 21.16 11.50 -4.85
C ALA A 434 20.60 12.66 -5.70
N ILE A 435 21.18 13.85 -5.63
CA ILE A 435 20.79 15.01 -6.45
C ILE A 435 21.16 14.79 -7.92
N ASP A 436 22.40 14.34 -8.20
CA ASP A 436 22.88 14.06 -9.55
C ASP A 436 22.05 12.95 -10.22
N GLY A 437 21.63 11.94 -9.45
CA GLY A 437 20.74 10.85 -9.87
C GLY A 437 19.25 11.24 -9.90
N LYS A 438 18.91 12.48 -9.51
CA LYS A 438 17.53 13.00 -9.49
C LYS A 438 16.57 12.23 -8.59
N SER A 439 17.04 11.71 -7.46
CA SER A 439 16.18 11.03 -6.49
C SER A 439 15.24 12.02 -5.79
N ASN A 440 13.94 11.76 -5.91
CA ASN A 440 12.91 12.52 -5.18
C ASN A 440 12.91 12.16 -3.67
N ILE A 441 13.33 10.95 -3.34
CA ILE A 441 13.35 10.40 -1.97
C ILE A 441 14.18 11.30 -1.03
N LEU A 442 15.30 11.84 -1.51
CA LEU A 442 16.13 12.75 -0.71
C LEU A 442 15.30 13.92 -0.18
N PHE A 443 14.57 14.60 -1.06
CA PHE A 443 13.78 15.77 -0.70
C PHE A 443 12.62 15.40 0.23
N ASP A 444 11.96 14.28 -0.02
CA ASP A 444 10.85 13.80 0.80
C ASP A 444 11.30 13.43 2.22
N LEU A 445 12.41 12.73 2.37
CA LEU A 445 12.97 12.36 3.68
C LEU A 445 13.28 13.59 4.56
N PHE A 446 13.80 14.66 3.95
CA PHE A 446 14.11 15.90 4.65
C PHE A 446 12.94 16.91 4.67
N GLY A 447 11.78 16.55 4.12
CA GLY A 447 10.59 17.42 4.07
C GLY A 447 10.79 18.66 3.19
N ALA A 448 11.68 18.59 2.20
CA ALA A 448 11.99 19.66 1.28
C ALA A 448 11.22 19.50 -0.04
N LYS A 449 10.92 20.62 -0.72
CA LYS A 449 10.32 20.56 -2.05
C LYS A 449 11.37 20.12 -3.07
N TYR A 450 11.00 19.20 -3.96
CA TYR A 450 11.86 18.76 -5.06
C TYR A 450 12.24 19.93 -5.97
N ASP A 451 13.53 20.15 -6.13
CA ASP A 451 14.09 21.25 -6.93
C ASP A 451 15.38 20.77 -7.63
N THR A 452 15.29 20.62 -8.94
CA THR A 452 16.43 20.17 -9.77
C THR A 452 17.54 21.21 -9.91
N SER A 453 17.32 22.44 -9.45
CA SER A 453 18.33 23.52 -9.49
C SER A 453 19.17 23.62 -8.22
N VAL A 454 18.82 22.88 -7.17
CA VAL A 454 19.53 22.89 -5.89
C VAL A 454 20.83 22.11 -6.02
N THR A 455 21.95 22.69 -5.59
CA THR A 455 23.23 21.98 -5.48
C THR A 455 23.29 21.18 -4.18
N ALA A 456 24.20 20.18 -4.14
CA ALA A 456 24.38 19.39 -2.93
C ALA A 456 24.86 20.23 -1.75
N GLU A 457 25.71 21.21 -2.02
CA GLU A 457 26.23 22.15 -1.03
C GLU A 457 25.13 23.04 -0.48
N ASP A 458 24.27 23.61 -1.36
CA ASP A 458 23.11 24.43 -0.95
C ASP A 458 22.10 23.62 -0.12
N PHE A 459 21.87 22.33 -0.50
CA PHE A 459 20.98 21.45 0.23
C PHE A 459 21.58 21.14 1.62
N PHE A 460 22.86 20.82 1.68
CA PHE A 460 23.56 20.52 2.93
C PHE A 460 23.62 21.73 3.89
N GLU A 461 23.84 22.94 3.38
CA GLU A 461 23.81 24.17 4.18
C GLU A 461 22.44 24.42 4.83
N ARG A 462 21.34 24.05 4.15
CA ARG A 462 19.98 24.18 4.71
C ARG A 462 19.69 23.17 5.83
N LEU A 463 20.49 22.10 5.96
CA LEU A 463 20.37 21.09 7.02
C LEU A 463 21.15 21.47 8.30
N ASN A 464 22.01 22.47 8.24
CA ASN A 464 22.78 23.00 9.35
C ASN A 464 22.13 24.22 9.97
#